data_6646e53c991301ccc52864d2b761d2a7
#
_entry.id   6646e53c991301ccc52864d2b761d2a7
#
_cell.length_a   1.000
_cell.length_b   1.000
_cell.length_c   1.000
_cell.angle_alpha   90.00
_cell.angle_beta   90.00
_cell.angle_gamma   90.00
#
_symmetry.space_group_name_H-M   'P 1'
#
loop_
_entity.id
_entity.type
_entity.pdbx_description
1 polymer ?
#
loop_
_entity_poly.entity_id
_entity_poly.type
_entity_poly.pdbx_seq_one_letter_code
_entity_poly.pdbx_strand_id
1 'polypeptide(L)'
;MVAQSLYRRYRPQRFSELKGQEHIVRALKNSVVNSREGHAYLFSGPRGTGKTTTARILAKVLNCEHPRDGEPCCECPSCMAVQSGNSFDVIELDAASNRGINEIREVIERTLVGSPGRHKVFILDEVHQLTDPASVALLKTLEEPPSGVVFVLATTDPQKVKETIRSRTQHLQFHLLSEAELEQHVRWVVADAGLDVTPETIEAVVRQGAGSVRDTLSALELAVAVGGIAEEATPVDEFIEAFIDDDAGRLLAAVAHSVSLGRDPRTLTDDLVAHLRDCFLSQMAPELVQLSERRSAEVSDQAQRLGTPRIVKIIETLGQTINEFKGAPDSRVVLEVALVRLVHRELQMGIEALAARIERLERELENRPTIAPAPVNPATGRAVLGGRVKDPSAPVARATESTAAAASPTTSPAPVAEPAAPVAPATSNPGKTVADVVADWATVVIGELKGMRRAVAQMAKPAHRDGTVVLVVDNEHAAKRVQEYLADITAVIHRAGAGKCPVVIETRPDDSKPVPKKQVVEDEILDPDEIKSLPTVTEKDVTDSLTELFPGSVLESEDE
;
A
#
# COMPACT_ATOMS: atom_id res chain seq x y z
N MET A 1 -23.33 -31.47 9.40
CA MET A 1 -23.19 -30.10 9.91
C MET A 1 -22.07 -29.45 9.12
N VAL A 2 -22.30 -28.32 8.49
CA VAL A 2 -21.21 -27.57 7.81
C VAL A 2 -20.26 -27.11 8.91
N ALA A 3 -19.00 -27.47 8.84
CA ALA A 3 -17.98 -27.07 9.81
C ALA A 3 -17.86 -25.54 9.77
N GLN A 4 -18.21 -24.88 10.87
CA GLN A 4 -18.08 -23.43 11.00
C GLN A 4 -16.60 -23.10 11.19
N SER A 5 -16.09 -22.09 10.48
CA SER A 5 -14.69 -21.65 10.59
C SER A 5 -14.33 -21.23 12.03
N LEU A 6 -13.08 -21.50 12.44
CA LEU A 6 -12.61 -21.25 13.80
C LEU A 6 -12.83 -19.81 14.23
N TYR A 7 -12.51 -18.82 13.38
CA TYR A 7 -12.70 -17.40 13.71
C TYR A 7 -14.16 -16.99 13.92
N ARG A 8 -15.15 -17.77 13.38
CA ARG A 8 -16.57 -17.56 13.64
C ARG A 8 -17.03 -18.28 14.89
N ARG A 9 -16.57 -19.53 15.10
CA ARG A 9 -16.89 -20.36 16.27
C ARG A 9 -16.41 -19.71 17.57
N TYR A 10 -15.18 -19.16 17.56
CA TYR A 10 -14.55 -18.53 18.72
C TYR A 10 -14.72 -17.01 18.75
N ARG A 11 -15.72 -16.48 18.02
CA ARG A 11 -16.03 -15.05 18.07
C ARG A 11 -16.59 -14.68 19.43
N PRO A 12 -15.98 -13.72 20.16
CA PRO A 12 -16.45 -13.25 21.47
C PRO A 12 -17.94 -12.88 21.46
N GLN A 13 -18.65 -13.30 22.48
CA GLN A 13 -20.08 -13.03 22.67
C GLN A 13 -20.31 -12.06 23.83
N ARG A 14 -19.31 -11.85 24.69
CA ARG A 14 -19.31 -10.96 25.84
C ARG A 14 -18.09 -10.08 25.84
N PHE A 15 -18.15 -8.95 26.52
CA PHE A 15 -16.99 -8.06 26.64
C PHE A 15 -15.82 -8.71 27.40
N SER A 16 -16.11 -9.56 28.39
CA SER A 16 -15.09 -10.31 29.13
C SER A 16 -14.28 -11.29 28.31
N GLU A 17 -14.77 -11.68 27.14
CA GLU A 17 -14.09 -12.59 26.21
C GLU A 17 -13.17 -11.85 25.23
N LEU A 18 -13.27 -10.50 25.15
CA LEU A 18 -12.40 -9.69 24.31
C LEU A 18 -11.01 -9.64 24.94
N LYS A 19 -10.00 -9.92 24.12
CA LYS A 19 -8.59 -9.92 24.53
C LYS A 19 -7.88 -8.65 24.06
N GLY A 20 -6.97 -8.11 24.88
CA GLY A 20 -6.13 -6.96 24.55
C GLY A 20 -6.86 -5.63 24.37
N GLN A 21 -8.14 -5.53 24.77
CA GLN A 21 -8.97 -4.32 24.60
C GLN A 21 -9.59 -3.83 25.91
N GLU A 22 -8.90 -3.99 27.03
CA GLU A 22 -9.44 -3.74 28.38
C GLU A 22 -9.93 -2.30 28.57
N HIS A 23 -9.24 -1.33 27.94
CA HIS A 23 -9.62 0.09 28.01
C HIS A 23 -10.98 0.35 27.32
N ILE A 24 -11.25 -0.29 26.18
CA ILE A 24 -12.53 -0.20 25.44
C ILE A 24 -13.62 -0.90 26.23
N VAL A 25 -13.34 -2.12 26.70
CA VAL A 25 -14.28 -2.91 27.50
C VAL A 25 -14.71 -2.11 28.73
N ARG A 26 -13.77 -1.50 29.45
CA ARG A 26 -14.06 -0.68 30.63
C ARG A 26 -14.92 0.53 30.28
N ALA A 27 -14.59 1.25 29.20
CA ALA A 27 -15.35 2.42 28.76
C ALA A 27 -16.80 2.05 28.38
N LEU A 28 -17.00 1.00 27.59
CA LEU A 28 -18.32 0.57 27.14
C LEU A 28 -19.17 0.00 28.28
N LYS A 29 -18.60 -0.85 29.15
CA LYS A 29 -19.31 -1.36 30.35
C LYS A 29 -19.77 -0.22 31.25
N ASN A 30 -18.88 0.74 31.53
CA ASN A 30 -19.22 1.89 32.37
C ASN A 30 -20.34 2.74 31.75
N SER A 31 -20.35 2.93 30.43
CA SER A 31 -21.40 3.70 29.76
C SER A 31 -22.77 3.01 29.92
N VAL A 32 -22.82 1.69 29.70
CA VAL A 32 -24.05 0.90 29.81
C VAL A 32 -24.55 0.81 31.25
N VAL A 33 -23.66 0.52 32.22
CA VAL A 33 -24.06 0.38 33.64
C VAL A 33 -24.64 1.70 34.18
N ASN A 34 -24.08 2.84 33.74
CA ASN A 34 -24.53 4.15 34.20
C ASN A 34 -25.66 4.75 33.34
N SER A 35 -26.20 4.03 32.34
CA SER A 35 -27.20 4.53 31.38
C SER A 35 -26.76 5.85 30.75
N ARG A 36 -25.48 5.91 30.34
CA ARG A 36 -24.84 7.05 29.70
C ARG A 36 -24.21 6.64 28.35
N GLU A 37 -24.88 5.72 27.69
CA GLU A 37 -24.47 5.29 26.35
C GLU A 37 -24.50 6.46 25.36
N GLY A 38 -23.45 6.55 24.56
CA GLY A 38 -23.36 7.53 23.49
C GLY A 38 -24.30 7.17 22.33
N HIS A 39 -24.82 8.16 21.63
CA HIS A 39 -25.61 7.96 20.43
C HIS A 39 -24.78 7.54 19.20
N ALA A 40 -23.46 7.80 19.22
CA ALA A 40 -22.55 7.45 18.11
C ALA A 40 -21.14 7.11 18.59
N TYR A 41 -20.63 5.98 18.14
CA TYR A 41 -19.28 5.50 18.39
C TYR A 41 -18.51 5.35 17.08
N LEU A 42 -17.20 5.66 17.11
CA LEU A 42 -16.27 5.34 16.04
C LEU A 42 -15.21 4.37 16.55
N PHE A 43 -15.27 3.13 16.06
CA PHE A 43 -14.30 2.08 16.36
C PHE A 43 -13.24 2.07 15.26
N SER A 44 -12.02 2.47 15.59
CA SER A 44 -10.90 2.48 14.65
C SER A 44 -9.81 1.49 15.05
N GLY A 45 -9.05 1.04 14.08
CA GLY A 45 -7.87 0.18 14.31
C GLY A 45 -7.69 -0.88 13.22
N PRO A 46 -6.60 -1.62 13.24
CA PRO A 46 -6.26 -2.62 12.25
C PRO A 46 -7.36 -3.67 12.06
N ARG A 47 -7.30 -4.37 10.93
CA ARG A 47 -8.24 -5.46 10.64
C ARG A 47 -8.08 -6.60 11.67
N GLY A 48 -9.17 -7.27 11.98
CA GLY A 48 -9.16 -8.45 12.86
C GLY A 48 -9.01 -8.19 14.35
N THR A 49 -8.96 -6.92 14.82
CA THR A 49 -8.85 -6.51 16.22
C THR A 49 -10.15 -6.58 17.03
N GLY A 50 -11.28 -6.96 16.42
CA GLY A 50 -12.55 -7.15 17.11
C GLY A 50 -13.55 -5.99 17.01
N LYS A 51 -13.37 -4.97 16.17
CA LYS A 51 -14.27 -3.81 16.02
C LYS A 51 -15.72 -4.21 15.82
N THR A 52 -16.02 -4.95 14.76
CA THR A 52 -17.39 -5.40 14.44
C THR A 52 -17.95 -6.37 15.50
N THR A 53 -17.07 -7.17 16.13
CA THR A 53 -17.44 -8.06 17.24
C THR A 53 -17.89 -7.24 18.44
N THR A 54 -17.13 -6.23 18.84
CA THR A 54 -17.46 -5.34 19.95
C THR A 54 -18.73 -4.54 19.68
N ALA A 55 -18.95 -4.09 18.42
CA ALA A 55 -20.20 -3.45 18.01
C ALA A 55 -21.41 -4.36 18.23
N ARG A 56 -21.31 -5.64 17.87
CA ARG A 56 -22.38 -6.62 18.10
C ARG A 56 -22.59 -6.92 19.59
N ILE A 57 -21.53 -6.98 20.39
CA ILE A 57 -21.64 -7.15 21.85
C ILE A 57 -22.33 -5.94 22.47
N LEU A 58 -21.99 -4.71 22.04
CA LEU A 58 -22.66 -3.50 22.48
C LEU A 58 -24.14 -3.52 22.12
N ALA A 59 -24.48 -3.88 20.87
CA ALA A 59 -25.87 -4.02 20.43
C ALA A 59 -26.65 -5.08 21.24
N LYS A 60 -25.99 -6.21 21.60
CA LYS A 60 -26.58 -7.22 22.47
C LYS A 60 -26.88 -6.66 23.87
N VAL A 61 -25.92 -5.99 24.50
CA VAL A 61 -26.10 -5.54 25.88
C VAL A 61 -27.15 -4.43 25.98
N LEU A 62 -27.21 -3.52 24.99
CA LEU A 62 -28.21 -2.45 24.92
C LEU A 62 -29.65 -2.99 24.84
N ASN A 63 -29.84 -4.11 24.13
CA ASN A 63 -31.17 -4.75 23.94
C ASN A 63 -31.38 -6.01 24.78
N CYS A 64 -30.41 -6.33 25.66
CA CYS A 64 -30.55 -7.51 26.53
C CYS A 64 -31.65 -7.33 27.55
N GLU A 65 -32.49 -8.36 27.71
CA GLU A 65 -33.58 -8.35 28.73
C GLU A 65 -33.04 -8.44 30.16
N HIS A 66 -31.88 -9.12 30.31
CA HIS A 66 -31.26 -9.41 31.62
C HIS A 66 -29.76 -9.11 31.61
N PRO A 67 -29.35 -7.83 31.36
CA PRO A 67 -27.93 -7.47 31.42
C PRO A 67 -27.40 -7.57 32.87
N ARG A 68 -26.15 -8.04 33.03
CA ARG A 68 -25.50 -8.14 34.33
C ARG A 68 -24.13 -7.48 34.25
N ASP A 69 -23.88 -6.51 35.08
CA ASP A 69 -22.57 -5.80 35.15
C ASP A 69 -22.08 -5.26 33.79
N GLY A 70 -23.01 -4.78 32.96
CA GLY A 70 -22.70 -4.29 31.62
C GLY A 70 -22.40 -5.40 30.59
N GLU A 71 -22.71 -6.66 30.90
CA GLU A 71 -22.59 -7.81 29.98
C GLU A 71 -23.94 -8.31 29.49
N PRO A 72 -24.04 -8.81 28.27
CA PRO A 72 -25.25 -9.46 27.76
C PRO A 72 -25.40 -10.86 28.39
N CYS A 73 -26.64 -11.29 28.63
CA CYS A 73 -26.88 -12.65 29.15
C CYS A 73 -26.54 -13.75 28.11
N CYS A 74 -26.64 -13.44 26.82
CA CYS A 74 -26.44 -14.35 25.68
C CYS A 74 -27.47 -15.46 25.53
N GLU A 75 -28.57 -15.46 26.31
CA GLU A 75 -29.59 -16.50 26.35
C GLU A 75 -30.99 -15.98 25.98
N CYS A 76 -31.28 -14.68 26.19
CA CYS A 76 -32.58 -14.11 25.89
C CYS A 76 -32.85 -14.03 24.36
N PRO A 77 -34.11 -13.96 23.93
CA PRO A 77 -34.45 -13.88 22.51
C PRO A 77 -33.72 -12.77 21.74
N SER A 78 -33.59 -11.60 22.35
CA SER A 78 -32.86 -10.47 21.75
C SER A 78 -31.36 -10.79 21.53
N CYS A 79 -30.67 -11.35 22.53
CA CYS A 79 -29.26 -11.75 22.40
C CYS A 79 -29.08 -12.81 21.31
N MET A 80 -29.98 -13.80 21.24
CA MET A 80 -29.93 -14.87 20.24
C MET A 80 -30.22 -14.35 18.84
N ALA A 81 -31.16 -13.40 18.68
CA ALA A 81 -31.42 -12.75 17.40
C ALA A 81 -30.21 -11.96 16.86
N VAL A 82 -29.54 -11.20 17.73
CA VAL A 82 -28.31 -10.49 17.33
C VAL A 82 -27.19 -11.48 16.96
N GLN A 83 -27.04 -12.57 17.69
CA GLN A 83 -26.02 -13.58 17.41
C GLN A 83 -26.24 -14.28 16.07
N SER A 84 -27.50 -14.58 15.73
CA SER A 84 -27.85 -15.21 14.44
C SER A 84 -27.91 -14.23 13.28
N GLY A 85 -27.79 -12.91 13.54
CA GLY A 85 -27.89 -11.86 12.51
C GLY A 85 -29.33 -11.57 12.05
N ASN A 86 -30.34 -12.04 12.81
CA ASN A 86 -31.77 -11.91 12.48
C ASN A 86 -32.52 -10.89 13.37
N SER A 87 -31.77 -9.97 13.99
CA SER A 87 -32.36 -8.94 14.84
C SER A 87 -32.97 -7.81 14.01
N PHE A 88 -34.20 -7.43 14.32
CA PHE A 88 -34.86 -6.25 13.75
C PHE A 88 -34.29 -4.94 14.31
N ASP A 89 -33.68 -5.01 15.50
CA ASP A 89 -33.16 -3.86 16.23
C ASP A 89 -31.68 -3.58 15.90
N VAL A 90 -30.99 -4.51 15.23
CA VAL A 90 -29.58 -4.37 14.86
C VAL A 90 -29.42 -4.51 13.35
N ILE A 91 -29.02 -3.44 12.72
CA ILE A 91 -28.80 -3.35 11.27
C ILE A 91 -27.32 -3.21 11.03
N GLU A 92 -26.73 -4.20 10.37
CA GLU A 92 -25.29 -4.19 10.01
C GLU A 92 -25.15 -3.96 8.50
N LEU A 93 -24.36 -2.97 8.13
CA LEU A 93 -24.08 -2.59 6.75
C LEU A 93 -22.58 -2.49 6.54
N ASP A 94 -22.09 -3.16 5.53
CA ASP A 94 -20.71 -3.00 5.05
C ASP A 94 -20.65 -1.85 4.02
N ALA A 95 -19.99 -0.77 4.38
CA ALA A 95 -19.84 0.40 3.51
C ALA A 95 -18.90 0.14 2.31
N ALA A 96 -18.14 -0.95 2.30
CA ALA A 96 -17.37 -1.33 1.12
C ALA A 96 -18.28 -1.77 -0.02
N SER A 97 -19.33 -2.51 0.31
CA SER A 97 -20.34 -3.00 -0.64
C SER A 97 -21.47 -1.99 -0.87
N ASN A 98 -21.81 -1.19 0.17
CA ASN A 98 -22.97 -0.29 0.21
C ASN A 98 -22.53 1.16 0.46
N ARG A 99 -21.68 1.70 -0.41
CA ARG A 99 -21.01 3.01 -0.25
C ARG A 99 -21.83 4.22 -0.73
N GLY A 100 -22.96 4.00 -1.39
CA GLY A 100 -23.71 5.04 -2.08
C GLY A 100 -24.63 5.84 -1.14
N ILE A 101 -25.17 6.94 -1.67
CA ILE A 101 -26.09 7.81 -0.94
C ILE A 101 -27.45 7.17 -0.71
N ASN A 102 -27.92 6.30 -1.62
CA ASN A 102 -29.24 5.70 -1.53
C ASN A 102 -29.30 4.68 -0.39
N GLU A 103 -28.26 3.88 -0.25
CA GLU A 103 -28.12 2.89 0.82
C GLU A 103 -28.08 3.59 2.20
N ILE A 104 -27.38 4.70 2.31
CA ILE A 104 -27.35 5.47 3.56
C ILE A 104 -28.67 6.18 3.84
N ARG A 105 -29.39 6.66 2.81
CA ARG A 105 -30.75 7.20 2.99
C ARG A 105 -31.72 6.14 3.52
N GLU A 106 -31.65 4.92 2.99
CA GLU A 106 -32.45 3.81 3.50
C GLU A 106 -32.13 3.51 4.98
N VAL A 107 -30.85 3.56 5.37
CA VAL A 107 -30.44 3.44 6.78
C VAL A 107 -31.10 4.55 7.61
N ILE A 108 -31.03 5.81 7.15
CA ILE A 108 -31.62 6.97 7.83
C ILE A 108 -33.14 6.83 7.96
N GLU A 109 -33.83 6.44 6.89
CA GLU A 109 -35.28 6.20 6.94
C GLU A 109 -35.64 5.11 7.96
N ARG A 110 -34.85 4.06 8.05
CA ARG A 110 -35.03 3.01 9.05
C ARG A 110 -34.81 3.51 10.49
N THR A 111 -34.09 4.61 10.73
CA THR A 111 -33.96 5.19 12.09
C THR A 111 -35.30 5.75 12.59
N LEU A 112 -36.19 6.18 11.68
CA LEU A 112 -37.49 6.75 12.00
C LEU A 112 -38.55 5.69 12.33
N VAL A 113 -38.31 4.41 11.98
CA VAL A 113 -39.19 3.30 12.26
C VAL A 113 -38.95 2.83 13.69
N GLY A 114 -40.00 2.69 14.48
CA GLY A 114 -39.90 2.21 15.86
C GLY A 114 -39.20 0.86 15.98
N SER A 115 -38.59 0.62 17.13
CA SER A 115 -37.86 -0.61 17.47
C SER A 115 -38.68 -1.42 18.48
N PRO A 116 -38.80 -2.77 18.32
CA PRO A 116 -39.34 -3.62 19.36
C PRO A 116 -38.48 -3.65 20.63
N GLY A 117 -37.14 -3.43 20.49
CA GLY A 117 -36.21 -3.37 21.59
C GLY A 117 -36.08 -1.97 22.20
N ARG A 118 -35.16 -1.84 23.14
CA ARG A 118 -34.86 -0.56 23.80
C ARG A 118 -34.10 0.40 22.87
N HIS A 119 -33.17 -0.14 22.08
CA HIS A 119 -32.31 0.63 21.20
C HIS A 119 -32.27 0.04 19.79
N LYS A 120 -32.29 0.90 18.80
CA LYS A 120 -32.01 0.53 17.42
C LYS A 120 -30.56 0.83 17.11
N VAL A 121 -29.77 -0.21 16.82
CA VAL A 121 -28.32 -0.10 16.64
C VAL A 121 -27.96 -0.29 15.16
N PHE A 122 -27.28 0.71 14.61
CA PHE A 122 -26.77 0.67 13.25
C PHE A 122 -25.26 0.47 13.28
N ILE A 123 -24.77 -0.65 12.77
CA ILE A 123 -23.36 -0.96 12.65
C ILE A 123 -22.95 -0.72 11.19
N LEU A 124 -22.12 0.30 10.95
CA LEU A 124 -21.57 0.62 9.64
C LEU A 124 -20.08 0.24 9.63
N ASP A 125 -19.76 -0.86 8.95
CA ASP A 125 -18.37 -1.32 8.85
C ASP A 125 -17.66 -0.65 7.67
N GLU A 126 -16.36 -0.44 7.78
CA GLU A 126 -15.48 0.25 6.82
C GLU A 126 -16.02 1.61 6.35
N VAL A 127 -16.52 2.42 7.30
CA VAL A 127 -17.17 3.72 7.04
C VAL A 127 -16.34 4.71 6.23
N HIS A 128 -15.02 4.54 6.18
CA HIS A 128 -14.12 5.35 5.36
C HIS A 128 -14.33 5.15 3.84
N GLN A 129 -15.07 4.11 3.44
CA GLN A 129 -15.38 3.83 2.03
C GLN A 129 -16.66 4.50 1.55
N LEU A 130 -17.41 5.16 2.43
CA LEU A 130 -18.59 5.92 2.05
C LEU A 130 -18.24 7.03 1.07
N THR A 131 -19.09 7.22 0.06
CA THR A 131 -18.96 8.36 -0.85
C THR A 131 -19.19 9.68 -0.10
N ASP A 132 -18.68 10.79 -0.64
CA ASP A 132 -18.85 12.12 -0.05
C ASP A 132 -20.32 12.49 0.17
N PRO A 133 -21.24 12.26 -0.79
CA PRO A 133 -22.66 12.54 -0.57
C PRO A 133 -23.29 11.65 0.51
N ALA A 134 -22.90 10.37 0.61
CA ALA A 134 -23.39 9.46 1.64
C ALA A 134 -22.93 9.89 3.04
N SER A 135 -21.66 10.27 3.18
CA SER A 135 -21.11 10.81 4.42
C SER A 135 -21.86 12.08 4.88
N VAL A 136 -22.16 13.01 3.96
CA VAL A 136 -22.91 14.23 4.27
C VAL A 136 -24.34 13.93 4.70
N ALA A 137 -25.01 12.95 4.05
CA ALA A 137 -26.36 12.56 4.42
C ALA A 137 -26.45 12.02 5.85
N LEU A 138 -25.41 11.30 6.31
CA LEU A 138 -25.34 10.73 7.67
C LEU A 138 -25.18 11.81 8.75
N LEU A 139 -24.53 12.94 8.44
CA LEU A 139 -24.20 13.99 9.43
C LEU A 139 -25.41 14.51 10.19
N LYS A 140 -26.54 14.79 9.50
CA LYS A 140 -27.75 15.31 10.14
C LYS A 140 -28.28 14.37 11.21
N THR A 141 -28.26 13.05 10.96
CA THR A 141 -28.73 12.05 11.90
C THR A 141 -27.74 11.82 13.04
N LEU A 142 -26.44 12.06 12.82
CA LEU A 142 -25.43 12.03 13.87
C LEU A 142 -25.49 13.26 14.78
N GLU A 143 -25.94 14.42 14.27
CA GLU A 143 -26.12 15.65 15.04
C GLU A 143 -27.38 15.58 15.91
N GLU A 144 -28.48 15.14 15.33
CA GLU A 144 -29.79 15.06 15.96
C GLU A 144 -30.34 13.63 15.86
N PRO A 145 -29.77 12.67 16.61
CA PRO A 145 -30.21 11.28 16.53
C PRO A 145 -31.61 11.12 17.13
N PRO A 146 -32.49 10.32 16.50
CA PRO A 146 -33.76 9.95 17.12
C PRO A 146 -33.52 9.21 18.44
N SER A 147 -34.46 9.34 19.38
CA SER A 147 -34.39 8.69 20.68
C SER A 147 -34.25 7.17 20.54
N GLY A 148 -33.35 6.56 21.29
CA GLY A 148 -33.08 5.11 21.26
C GLY A 148 -32.31 4.62 20.04
N VAL A 149 -31.76 5.50 19.20
CA VAL A 149 -30.89 5.13 18.08
C VAL A 149 -29.43 5.25 18.47
N VAL A 150 -28.65 4.21 18.19
CA VAL A 150 -27.20 4.18 18.42
C VAL A 150 -26.47 3.79 17.13
N PHE A 151 -25.51 4.61 16.74
CA PHE A 151 -24.61 4.33 15.62
C PHE A 151 -23.28 3.78 16.10
N VAL A 152 -22.80 2.70 15.48
CA VAL A 152 -21.44 2.19 15.68
C VAL A 152 -20.75 2.15 14.32
N LEU A 153 -19.88 3.10 14.11
CA LEU A 153 -19.08 3.25 12.89
C LEU A 153 -17.75 2.53 13.08
N ALA A 154 -17.40 1.60 12.22
CA ALA A 154 -16.12 0.90 12.27
C ALA A 154 -15.24 1.26 11.07
N THR A 155 -13.95 1.38 11.28
CA THR A 155 -12.99 1.70 10.21
C THR A 155 -11.61 1.09 10.48
N THR A 156 -10.94 0.68 9.41
CA THR A 156 -9.51 0.34 9.45
C THR A 156 -8.62 1.56 9.21
N ASP A 157 -9.15 2.63 8.62
CA ASP A 157 -8.40 3.85 8.31
C ASP A 157 -9.12 5.10 8.87
N PRO A 158 -8.82 5.49 10.13
CA PRO A 158 -9.48 6.65 10.75
C PRO A 158 -9.11 7.98 10.08
N GLN A 159 -7.99 8.05 9.35
CA GLN A 159 -7.56 9.28 8.69
C GLN A 159 -8.42 9.60 7.46
N LYS A 160 -8.96 8.58 6.79
CA LYS A 160 -9.88 8.75 5.66
C LYS A 160 -11.32 9.08 6.09
N VAL A 161 -11.66 8.88 7.36
CA VAL A 161 -12.98 9.29 7.88
C VAL A 161 -13.03 10.80 8.02
N LYS A 162 -14.08 11.43 7.48
CA LYS A 162 -14.26 12.89 7.54
C LYS A 162 -14.25 13.38 8.99
N GLU A 163 -13.57 14.49 9.22
CA GLU A 163 -13.47 15.10 10.54
C GLU A 163 -14.83 15.47 11.11
N THR A 164 -15.77 15.85 10.23
CA THR A 164 -17.16 16.15 10.61
C THR A 164 -17.91 14.95 11.22
N ILE A 165 -17.59 13.73 10.81
CA ILE A 165 -18.10 12.49 11.44
C ILE A 165 -17.35 12.23 12.75
N ARG A 166 -16.02 12.32 12.72
CA ARG A 166 -15.16 12.06 13.88
C ARG A 166 -15.50 12.94 15.07
N SER A 167 -15.78 14.22 14.84
CA SER A 167 -16.13 15.19 15.89
C SER A 167 -17.49 14.93 16.57
N ARG A 168 -18.36 14.11 15.95
CA ARG A 168 -19.70 13.76 16.46
C ARG A 168 -19.81 12.36 17.02
N THR A 169 -18.69 11.66 17.12
CA THR A 169 -18.61 10.26 17.55
C THR A 169 -17.64 10.08 18.71
N GLN A 170 -17.95 9.17 19.63
CA GLN A 170 -16.98 8.75 20.65
C GLN A 170 -15.96 7.82 20.00
N HIS A 171 -14.73 8.28 19.88
CA HIS A 171 -13.66 7.53 19.22
C HIS A 171 -13.01 6.54 20.18
N LEU A 172 -13.07 5.26 19.84
CA LEU A 172 -12.42 4.16 20.56
C LEU A 172 -11.44 3.44 19.60
N GLN A 173 -10.17 3.43 20.00
CA GLN A 173 -9.10 2.89 19.17
C GLN A 173 -8.73 1.48 19.61
N PHE A 174 -8.82 0.52 18.70
CA PHE A 174 -8.45 -0.88 18.87
C PHE A 174 -6.99 -1.10 18.51
N HIS A 175 -6.32 -1.94 19.28
CA HIS A 175 -4.93 -2.30 19.05
C HIS A 175 -4.78 -3.77 18.64
N LEU A 176 -3.68 -4.07 17.95
CA LEU A 176 -3.27 -5.45 17.72
C LEU A 176 -2.87 -6.08 19.07
N LEU A 177 -3.06 -7.38 19.18
CA LEU A 177 -2.58 -8.13 20.34
C LEU A 177 -1.07 -8.32 20.26
N SER A 178 -0.42 -8.40 21.41
CA SER A 178 0.96 -8.85 21.50
C SER A 178 1.06 -10.34 21.08
N GLU A 179 2.23 -10.78 20.62
CA GLU A 179 2.45 -12.18 20.26
C GLU A 179 2.15 -13.13 21.43
N ALA A 180 2.53 -12.74 22.65
CA ALA A 180 2.29 -13.52 23.85
C ALA A 180 0.80 -13.71 24.16
N GLU A 181 0.00 -12.65 24.07
CA GLU A 181 -1.46 -12.71 24.25
C GLU A 181 -2.13 -13.54 23.16
N LEU A 182 -1.66 -13.38 21.92
CA LEU A 182 -2.19 -14.11 20.78
C LEU A 182 -1.85 -15.60 20.87
N GLU A 183 -0.63 -15.94 21.24
CA GLU A 183 -0.20 -17.32 21.49
C GLU A 183 -1.03 -17.98 22.59
N GLN A 184 -1.22 -17.29 23.71
CA GLN A 184 -2.05 -17.78 24.81
C GLN A 184 -3.49 -18.05 24.34
N HIS A 185 -4.04 -17.16 23.50
CA HIS A 185 -5.38 -17.33 22.94
C HIS A 185 -5.44 -18.52 21.98
N VAL A 186 -4.47 -18.68 21.09
CA VAL A 186 -4.38 -19.81 20.15
C VAL A 186 -4.25 -21.13 20.90
N ARG A 187 -3.39 -21.23 21.91
CA ARG A 187 -3.24 -22.42 22.75
C ARG A 187 -4.57 -22.80 23.43
N TRP A 188 -5.30 -21.79 23.91
CA TRP A 188 -6.63 -22.02 24.49
C TRP A 188 -7.61 -22.57 23.43
N VAL A 189 -7.65 -21.98 22.23
CA VAL A 189 -8.53 -22.44 21.12
C VAL A 189 -8.17 -23.87 20.71
N VAL A 190 -6.87 -24.19 20.57
CA VAL A 190 -6.36 -25.52 20.22
C VAL A 190 -6.83 -26.57 21.25
N ALA A 191 -6.71 -26.25 22.54
CA ALA A 191 -7.13 -27.13 23.62
C ALA A 191 -8.67 -27.33 23.63
N ASP A 192 -9.44 -26.25 23.50
CA ASP A 192 -10.93 -26.30 23.53
C ASP A 192 -11.50 -27.00 22.29
N ALA A 193 -10.89 -26.78 21.11
CA ALA A 193 -11.31 -27.42 19.88
C ALA A 193 -10.81 -28.86 19.74
N GLY A 194 -9.88 -29.33 20.60
CA GLY A 194 -9.26 -30.65 20.53
C GLY A 194 -8.44 -30.85 19.26
N LEU A 195 -7.73 -29.80 18.82
CA LEU A 195 -6.89 -29.84 17.62
C LEU A 195 -5.51 -30.42 17.95
N ASP A 196 -4.99 -31.26 17.06
CA ASP A 196 -3.62 -31.79 17.16
C ASP A 196 -2.68 -30.86 16.39
N VAL A 197 -2.00 -29.97 17.11
CA VAL A 197 -1.15 -28.92 16.54
C VAL A 197 0.13 -28.85 17.35
N THR A 198 1.29 -28.87 16.66
CA THR A 198 2.58 -28.76 17.34
C THR A 198 2.85 -27.33 17.83
N PRO A 199 3.70 -27.15 18.87
CA PRO A 199 4.07 -25.81 19.34
C PRO A 199 4.66 -24.93 18.25
N GLU A 200 5.47 -25.50 17.35
CA GLU A 200 6.11 -24.80 16.24
C GLU A 200 5.05 -24.27 15.25
N THR A 201 4.02 -25.07 14.99
CA THR A 201 2.88 -24.64 14.17
C THR A 201 2.13 -23.48 14.83
N ILE A 202 1.95 -23.49 16.16
CA ILE A 202 1.32 -22.38 16.88
C ILE A 202 2.14 -21.11 16.74
N GLU A 203 3.47 -21.17 16.92
CA GLU A 203 4.35 -20.02 16.75
C GLU A 203 4.28 -19.47 15.31
N ALA A 204 4.28 -20.35 14.31
CA ALA A 204 4.18 -19.94 12.91
C ALA A 204 2.83 -19.27 12.58
N VAL A 205 1.72 -19.79 13.11
CA VAL A 205 0.37 -19.23 12.94
C VAL A 205 0.25 -17.87 13.62
N VAL A 206 0.81 -17.71 14.81
CA VAL A 206 0.83 -16.44 15.56
C VAL A 206 1.59 -15.37 14.78
N ARG A 207 2.76 -15.72 14.24
CA ARG A 207 3.56 -14.83 13.40
C ARG A 207 2.81 -14.42 12.14
N GLN A 208 2.18 -15.37 11.45
CA GLN A 208 1.39 -15.09 10.25
C GLN A 208 0.20 -14.18 10.53
N GLY A 209 -0.38 -14.27 11.72
CA GLY A 209 -1.53 -13.45 12.13
C GLY A 209 -1.17 -12.01 12.50
N ALA A 210 0.12 -11.71 12.76
CA ALA A 210 0.64 -10.37 13.00
C ALA A 210 -0.20 -9.52 13.98
N GLY A 211 -0.64 -10.12 15.11
CA GLY A 211 -1.48 -9.45 16.13
C GLY A 211 -2.99 -9.46 15.85
N SER A 212 -3.42 -9.94 14.68
CA SER A 212 -4.84 -10.06 14.30
C SER A 212 -5.41 -11.42 14.71
N VAL A 213 -6.30 -11.45 15.68
CA VAL A 213 -6.95 -12.70 16.14
C VAL A 213 -7.67 -13.43 15.00
N ARG A 214 -8.37 -12.67 14.13
CA ARG A 214 -9.10 -13.25 13.00
C ARG A 214 -8.18 -13.95 12.01
N ASP A 215 -7.09 -13.27 11.63
CA ASP A 215 -6.18 -13.79 10.61
C ASP A 215 -5.36 -14.94 11.17
N THR A 216 -4.98 -14.89 12.45
CA THR A 216 -4.34 -15.99 13.19
C THR A 216 -5.23 -17.24 13.24
N LEU A 217 -6.52 -17.11 13.60
CA LEU A 217 -7.42 -18.27 13.64
C LEU A 217 -7.72 -18.82 12.23
N SER A 218 -7.70 -17.97 11.20
CA SER A 218 -7.81 -18.43 9.81
C SER A 218 -6.54 -19.17 9.36
N ALA A 219 -5.36 -18.72 9.75
CA ALA A 219 -4.09 -19.41 9.52
C ALA A 219 -4.04 -20.75 10.27
N LEU A 220 -4.53 -20.78 11.53
CA LEU A 220 -4.64 -22.02 12.31
C LEU A 220 -5.55 -23.04 11.63
N GLU A 221 -6.70 -22.62 11.13
CA GLU A 221 -7.63 -23.49 10.41
C GLU A 221 -6.98 -24.10 9.16
N LEU A 222 -6.24 -23.29 8.40
CA LEU A 222 -5.50 -23.74 7.23
C LEU A 222 -4.38 -24.71 7.62
N ALA A 223 -3.60 -24.41 8.66
CA ALA A 223 -2.54 -25.27 9.17
C ALA A 223 -3.08 -26.67 9.57
N VAL A 224 -4.19 -26.69 10.29
CA VAL A 224 -4.86 -27.96 10.68
C VAL A 224 -5.34 -28.73 9.44
N ALA A 225 -5.91 -28.05 8.45
CA ALA A 225 -6.42 -28.69 7.23
C ALA A 225 -5.30 -29.29 6.37
N VAL A 226 -4.12 -28.71 6.39
CA VAL A 226 -2.94 -29.19 5.62
C VAL A 226 -2.11 -30.20 6.41
N GLY A 227 -2.35 -30.37 7.71
CA GLY A 227 -1.59 -31.29 8.57
C GLY A 227 -0.32 -30.69 9.17
N GLY A 228 -0.29 -29.40 9.35
CA GLY A 228 0.82 -28.61 9.89
C GLY A 228 1.30 -27.54 8.90
N ILE A 229 2.05 -26.57 9.42
CA ILE A 229 2.84 -25.70 8.56
C ILE A 229 4.17 -26.43 8.36
N ALA A 230 4.55 -26.70 7.12
CA ALA A 230 5.87 -27.22 6.85
C ALA A 230 6.90 -26.28 7.49
N GLU A 231 7.85 -26.82 8.24
CA GLU A 231 9.05 -26.12 8.72
C GLU A 231 9.93 -25.72 7.52
N GLU A 232 9.41 -24.90 6.63
CA GLU A 232 10.31 -24.16 5.78
C GLU A 232 10.83 -23.01 6.66
N ALA A 233 12.14 -23.04 6.93
CA ALA A 233 12.87 -21.93 7.51
C ALA A 233 12.25 -20.65 6.97
N THR A 234 11.80 -19.73 7.85
CA THR A 234 11.09 -18.55 7.37
C THR A 234 11.97 -17.92 6.30
N PRO A 235 11.46 -17.66 5.09
CA PRO A 235 12.27 -17.09 4.02
C PRO A 235 13.11 -15.90 4.50
N VAL A 236 12.61 -15.17 5.50
CA VAL A 236 13.25 -14.03 6.13
C VAL A 236 14.59 -14.39 6.80
N ASP A 237 14.66 -15.51 7.53
CA ASP A 237 15.91 -15.92 8.22
C ASP A 237 17.03 -16.23 7.20
N GLU A 238 16.68 -16.81 6.06
CA GLU A 238 17.66 -17.06 4.99
C GLU A 238 18.21 -15.76 4.40
N PHE A 239 17.37 -14.73 4.26
CA PHE A 239 17.83 -13.40 3.83
C PHE A 239 18.77 -12.77 4.84
N ILE A 240 18.48 -12.90 6.15
CA ILE A 240 19.33 -12.37 7.20
C ILE A 240 20.70 -13.05 7.21
N GLU A 241 20.74 -14.38 7.12
CA GLU A 241 22.00 -15.12 7.02
C GLU A 241 22.77 -14.74 5.74
N ALA A 242 22.09 -14.60 4.61
CA ALA A 242 22.73 -14.17 3.38
C ALA A 242 23.27 -12.72 3.45
N PHE A 243 22.61 -11.85 4.20
CA PHE A 243 23.15 -10.51 4.49
C PHE A 243 24.37 -10.59 5.41
N ILE A 244 24.38 -11.45 6.41
CA ILE A 244 25.54 -11.65 7.31
C ILE A 244 26.76 -12.13 6.51
N ASP A 245 26.52 -13.06 5.59
CA ASP A 245 27.58 -13.68 4.76
C ASP A 245 28.02 -12.81 3.56
N ASP A 246 27.37 -11.66 3.31
CA ASP A 246 27.59 -10.82 2.11
C ASP A 246 27.39 -11.56 0.78
N ASP A 247 26.49 -12.54 0.74
CA ASP A 247 26.27 -13.42 -0.41
C ASP A 247 25.04 -12.97 -1.25
N ALA A 248 25.31 -12.22 -2.34
CA ALA A 248 24.29 -11.79 -3.28
C ALA A 248 23.62 -12.97 -4.01
N GLY A 249 24.33 -14.06 -4.23
CA GLY A 249 23.78 -15.25 -4.89
C GLY A 249 22.72 -15.93 -4.04
N ARG A 250 22.99 -16.08 -2.74
CA ARG A 250 22.00 -16.60 -1.77
C ARG A 250 20.76 -15.70 -1.66
N LEU A 251 20.94 -14.37 -1.66
CA LEU A 251 19.81 -13.43 -1.64
C LEU A 251 18.91 -13.61 -2.87
N LEU A 252 19.48 -13.69 -4.06
CA LEU A 252 18.71 -13.89 -5.28
C LEU A 252 18.03 -15.27 -5.32
N ALA A 253 18.70 -16.31 -4.83
CA ALA A 253 18.12 -17.66 -4.70
C ALA A 253 16.93 -17.65 -3.72
N ALA A 254 17.05 -16.95 -2.58
CA ALA A 254 15.97 -16.80 -1.59
C ALA A 254 14.76 -16.04 -2.17
N VAL A 255 14.97 -14.98 -2.99
CA VAL A 255 13.89 -14.32 -3.72
C VAL A 255 13.22 -15.27 -4.69
N ALA A 256 14.01 -15.98 -5.51
CA ALA A 256 13.48 -16.92 -6.49
C ALA A 256 12.65 -18.03 -5.84
N HIS A 257 13.14 -18.57 -4.72
CA HIS A 257 12.43 -19.59 -3.93
C HIS A 257 11.12 -19.03 -3.36
N SER A 258 11.16 -17.86 -2.71
CA SER A 258 9.96 -17.22 -2.15
C SER A 258 8.89 -16.95 -3.22
N VAL A 259 9.30 -16.48 -4.39
CA VAL A 259 8.39 -16.24 -5.53
C VAL A 259 7.84 -17.56 -6.08
N SER A 260 8.64 -18.63 -6.13
CA SER A 260 8.17 -19.95 -6.57
C SER A 260 7.10 -20.55 -5.64
N LEU A 261 7.13 -20.17 -4.36
CA LEU A 261 6.10 -20.49 -3.36
C LEU A 261 4.87 -19.58 -3.45
N GLY A 262 4.83 -18.66 -4.42
CA GLY A 262 3.71 -17.75 -4.65
C GLY A 262 3.70 -16.51 -3.73
N ARG A 263 4.80 -16.19 -3.04
CA ARG A 263 4.89 -14.99 -2.23
C ARG A 263 5.07 -13.75 -3.11
N ASP A 264 4.33 -12.71 -2.80
CA ASP A 264 4.50 -11.41 -3.45
C ASP A 264 5.78 -10.73 -2.96
N PRO A 265 6.65 -10.23 -3.87
CA PRO A 265 7.88 -9.51 -3.51
C PRO A 265 7.67 -8.32 -2.57
N ARG A 266 6.52 -7.64 -2.65
CA ARG A 266 6.18 -6.54 -1.74
C ARG A 266 5.98 -7.04 -0.33
N THR A 267 5.14 -8.07 -0.14
CA THR A 267 4.89 -8.69 1.17
C THR A 267 6.19 -9.21 1.77
N LEU A 268 7.04 -9.85 0.94
CA LEU A 268 8.35 -10.31 1.38
C LEU A 268 9.25 -9.16 1.86
N THR A 269 9.20 -8.01 1.20
CA THR A 269 9.96 -6.82 1.60
C THR A 269 9.43 -6.25 2.91
N ASP A 270 8.11 -6.20 3.09
CA ASP A 270 7.47 -5.75 4.35
C ASP A 270 7.85 -6.67 5.52
N ASP A 271 7.85 -7.99 5.32
CA ASP A 271 8.28 -8.99 6.31
C ASP A 271 9.75 -8.82 6.69
N LEU A 272 10.64 -8.58 5.71
CA LEU A 272 12.06 -8.31 5.94
C LEU A 272 12.28 -7.04 6.76
N VAL A 273 11.57 -5.96 6.43
CA VAL A 273 11.66 -4.68 7.17
C VAL A 273 11.16 -4.86 8.60
N ALA A 274 10.07 -5.59 8.81
CA ALA A 274 9.53 -5.88 10.14
C ALA A 274 10.56 -6.65 10.98
N HIS A 275 11.16 -7.71 10.44
CA HIS A 275 12.17 -8.49 11.14
C HIS A 275 13.45 -7.68 11.46
N LEU A 276 13.94 -6.90 10.50
CA LEU A 276 15.10 -6.02 10.73
C LEU A 276 14.81 -4.93 11.77
N ARG A 277 13.57 -4.44 11.85
CA ARG A 277 13.15 -3.53 12.92
C ARG A 277 13.24 -4.20 14.28
N ASP A 278 12.83 -5.45 14.41
CA ASP A 278 12.94 -6.21 15.66
C ASP A 278 14.42 -6.45 16.01
N CYS A 279 15.29 -6.74 15.02
CA CYS A 279 16.74 -6.78 15.19
C CYS A 279 17.30 -5.44 15.70
N PHE A 280 16.86 -4.33 15.13
CA PHE A 280 17.28 -3.00 15.55
C PHE A 280 16.84 -2.70 16.99
N LEU A 281 15.57 -2.96 17.31
CA LEU A 281 15.02 -2.75 18.65
C LEU A 281 15.68 -3.63 19.69
N SER A 282 16.01 -4.89 19.38
CA SER A 282 16.69 -5.79 20.31
C SER A 282 18.04 -5.24 20.79
N GLN A 283 18.71 -4.42 19.98
CA GLN A 283 19.98 -3.77 20.35
C GLN A 283 19.79 -2.41 21.04
N MET A 284 18.79 -1.64 20.64
CA MET A 284 18.65 -0.24 21.07
C MET A 284 17.65 -0.06 22.23
N ALA A 285 16.61 -0.87 22.29
CA ALA A 285 15.52 -0.79 23.25
C ALA A 285 14.85 -2.17 23.44
N PRO A 286 15.54 -3.14 24.09
CA PRO A 286 15.05 -4.52 24.22
C PRO A 286 13.67 -4.63 24.86
N GLU A 287 13.31 -3.66 25.72
CA GLU A 287 12.01 -3.58 26.38
C GLU A 287 10.83 -3.32 25.45
N LEU A 288 11.09 -2.85 24.22
CA LEU A 288 10.06 -2.62 23.21
C LEU A 288 9.81 -3.85 22.31
N VAL A 289 10.64 -4.88 22.43
CA VAL A 289 10.52 -6.13 21.67
C VAL A 289 9.50 -7.04 22.34
N GLN A 290 8.43 -7.36 21.65
CA GLN A 290 7.33 -8.20 22.16
C GLN A 290 7.31 -9.57 21.48
N LEU A 291 8.46 -10.26 21.48
CA LEU A 291 8.64 -11.59 20.90
C LEU A 291 8.63 -12.67 21.99
N SER A 292 8.46 -13.94 21.60
CA SER A 292 8.69 -15.07 22.51
C SER A 292 10.16 -15.14 22.93
N GLU A 293 10.46 -15.73 24.09
CA GLU A 293 11.83 -15.80 24.62
C GLU A 293 12.81 -16.43 23.61
N ARG A 294 12.39 -17.52 22.95
CA ARG A 294 13.18 -18.20 21.91
C ARG A 294 13.49 -17.26 20.74
N ARG A 295 12.46 -16.62 20.20
CA ARG A 295 12.61 -15.73 19.04
C ARG A 295 13.41 -14.47 19.38
N SER A 296 13.25 -13.95 20.58
CA SER A 296 14.05 -12.82 21.07
C SER A 296 15.55 -13.15 21.12
N ALA A 297 15.91 -14.38 21.51
CA ALA A 297 17.30 -14.82 21.51
C ALA A 297 17.86 -14.93 20.07
N GLU A 298 17.11 -15.51 19.14
CA GLU A 298 17.49 -15.65 17.73
C GLU A 298 17.69 -14.26 17.07
N VAL A 299 16.72 -13.36 17.23
CA VAL A 299 16.76 -11.99 16.69
C VAL A 299 17.93 -11.20 17.27
N SER A 300 18.24 -11.38 18.58
CA SER A 300 19.37 -10.74 19.23
C SER A 300 20.71 -11.22 18.68
N ASP A 301 20.87 -12.53 18.42
CA ASP A 301 22.08 -13.09 17.81
C ASP A 301 22.27 -12.56 16.37
N GLN A 302 21.23 -12.61 15.56
CA GLN A 302 21.25 -12.08 14.20
C GLN A 302 21.58 -10.58 14.17
N ALA A 303 21.01 -9.80 15.09
CA ALA A 303 21.26 -8.39 15.21
C ALA A 303 22.72 -8.07 15.60
N GLN A 304 23.32 -8.85 16.50
CA GLN A 304 24.73 -8.70 16.87
C GLN A 304 25.67 -8.99 15.69
N ARG A 305 25.37 -10.04 14.91
CA ARG A 305 26.17 -10.45 13.75
C ARG A 305 26.06 -9.46 12.59
N LEU A 306 24.87 -8.89 12.35
CA LEU A 306 24.65 -7.85 11.32
C LEU A 306 25.28 -6.49 11.69
N GLY A 307 25.12 -6.10 12.96
CA GLY A 307 25.50 -4.78 13.46
C GLY A 307 24.50 -3.66 13.12
N THR A 308 24.28 -2.75 14.06
CA THR A 308 23.31 -1.65 13.95
C THR A 308 23.43 -0.79 12.69
N PRO A 309 24.63 -0.35 12.26
CA PRO A 309 24.74 0.50 11.07
C PRO A 309 24.25 -0.18 9.79
N ARG A 310 24.48 -1.50 9.70
CA ARG A 310 24.07 -2.29 8.55
C ARG A 310 22.56 -2.52 8.55
N ILE A 311 21.98 -2.82 9.70
CA ILE A 311 20.55 -2.98 9.86
C ILE A 311 19.82 -1.70 9.40
N VAL A 312 20.25 -0.53 9.88
CA VAL A 312 19.66 0.77 9.49
C VAL A 312 19.74 0.97 7.99
N LYS A 313 20.91 0.70 7.38
CA LYS A 313 21.08 0.84 5.94
C LYS A 313 20.17 -0.06 5.12
N ILE A 314 19.99 -1.30 5.56
CA ILE A 314 19.09 -2.25 4.89
C ILE A 314 17.65 -1.77 4.99
N ILE A 315 17.19 -1.34 6.17
CA ILE A 315 15.84 -0.81 6.40
C ILE A 315 15.58 0.41 5.50
N GLU A 316 16.51 1.37 5.44
CA GLU A 316 16.39 2.55 4.58
C GLU A 316 16.25 2.19 3.10
N THR A 317 17.10 1.28 2.63
CA THR A 317 17.08 0.85 1.22
C THR A 317 15.80 0.10 0.88
N LEU A 318 15.36 -0.83 1.72
CA LEU A 318 14.11 -1.55 1.52
C LEU A 318 12.89 -0.62 1.61
N GLY A 319 12.90 0.37 2.51
CA GLY A 319 11.87 1.40 2.61
C GLY A 319 11.74 2.25 1.34
N GLN A 320 12.85 2.57 0.68
CA GLN A 320 12.86 3.22 -0.64
C GLN A 320 12.28 2.29 -1.71
N THR A 321 12.70 1.02 -1.70
CA THR A 321 12.24 -0.03 -2.62
C THR A 321 10.71 -0.22 -2.59
N ILE A 322 10.09 -0.18 -1.41
CA ILE A 322 8.64 -0.25 -1.25
C ILE A 322 7.93 0.90 -2.02
N ASN A 323 8.52 2.08 -2.02
CA ASN A 323 7.97 3.20 -2.79
C ASN A 323 8.16 3.02 -4.30
N GLU A 324 9.29 2.44 -4.74
CA GLU A 324 9.58 2.17 -6.13
C GLU A 324 8.62 1.13 -6.74
N PHE A 325 8.10 0.18 -5.95
CA PHE A 325 7.11 -0.80 -6.40
C PHE A 325 5.84 -0.17 -7.00
N LYS A 326 5.46 1.05 -6.61
CA LYS A 326 4.23 1.71 -7.08
C LYS A 326 4.22 2.02 -8.57
N GLY A 327 5.42 2.20 -9.16
CA GLY A 327 5.57 2.53 -10.59
C GLY A 327 6.28 1.46 -11.40
N ALA A 328 6.71 0.36 -10.77
CA ALA A 328 7.50 -0.67 -11.44
C ALA A 328 6.63 -1.67 -12.19
N PRO A 329 7.00 -2.07 -13.42
CA PRO A 329 6.31 -3.12 -14.17
C PRO A 329 6.51 -4.51 -13.55
N ASP A 330 7.62 -4.73 -12.84
CA ASP A 330 7.95 -5.99 -12.15
C ASP A 330 8.59 -5.69 -10.78
N SER A 331 7.85 -5.96 -9.71
CA SER A 331 8.29 -5.77 -8.32
C SER A 331 9.44 -6.70 -7.93
N ARG A 332 9.54 -7.88 -8.56
CA ARG A 332 10.60 -8.85 -8.30
C ARG A 332 11.96 -8.28 -8.71
N VAL A 333 12.07 -7.73 -9.91
CA VAL A 333 13.32 -7.15 -10.42
C VAL A 333 13.79 -5.99 -9.56
N VAL A 334 12.86 -5.14 -9.10
CA VAL A 334 13.18 -4.01 -8.22
C VAL A 334 13.76 -4.50 -6.89
N LEU A 335 13.15 -5.53 -6.28
CA LEU A 335 13.67 -6.14 -5.05
C LEU A 335 15.06 -6.76 -5.28
N GLU A 336 15.23 -7.58 -6.32
CA GLU A 336 16.51 -8.22 -6.65
C GLU A 336 17.65 -7.19 -6.81
N VAL A 337 17.38 -6.09 -7.52
CA VAL A 337 18.35 -5.00 -7.70
C VAL A 337 18.70 -4.31 -6.38
N ALA A 338 17.70 -4.05 -5.53
CA ALA A 338 17.91 -3.43 -4.22
C ALA A 338 18.78 -4.33 -3.32
N LEU A 339 18.51 -5.64 -3.28
CA LEU A 339 19.28 -6.60 -2.50
C LEU A 339 20.73 -6.71 -2.97
N VAL A 340 20.96 -6.75 -4.28
CA VAL A 340 22.32 -6.76 -4.85
C VAL A 340 23.08 -5.49 -4.51
N ARG A 341 22.43 -4.31 -4.56
CA ARG A 341 23.06 -3.03 -4.17
C ARG A 341 23.44 -3.00 -2.69
N LEU A 342 22.69 -3.66 -1.81
CA LEU A 342 22.99 -3.73 -0.38
C LEU A 342 24.27 -4.52 -0.07
N VAL A 343 24.54 -5.58 -0.83
CA VAL A 343 25.73 -6.42 -0.68
C VAL A 343 26.93 -5.82 -1.42
N HIS A 344 26.71 -5.35 -2.66
CA HIS A 344 27.78 -4.77 -3.46
C HIS A 344 27.89 -3.26 -3.23
N ARG A 345 28.70 -2.86 -2.26
CA ARG A 345 28.95 -1.43 -1.92
C ARG A 345 29.43 -0.60 -3.10
N GLU A 346 30.07 -1.24 -4.07
CA GLU A 346 30.58 -0.59 -5.29
C GLU A 346 29.45 -0.10 -6.22
N LEU A 347 28.26 -0.67 -6.11
CA LEU A 347 27.08 -0.30 -6.91
C LEU A 347 26.24 0.81 -6.25
N GLN A 348 26.61 1.26 -5.06
CA GLN A 348 25.95 2.37 -4.38
C GLN A 348 26.33 3.69 -5.05
N MET A 349 25.35 4.49 -5.43
CA MET A 349 25.58 5.83 -5.97
C MET A 349 25.68 6.83 -4.81
N GLY A 350 26.87 7.42 -4.60
CA GLY A 350 27.05 8.44 -3.56
C GLY A 350 28.46 8.54 -3.00
N ILE A 351 28.61 9.36 -1.96
CA ILE A 351 29.89 9.61 -1.26
C ILE A 351 30.48 8.31 -0.69
N GLU A 352 29.65 7.37 -0.25
CA GLU A 352 30.07 6.07 0.29
C GLU A 352 30.74 5.18 -0.78
N ALA A 353 30.22 5.18 -2.01
CA ALA A 353 30.84 4.45 -3.11
C ALA A 353 32.19 5.05 -3.50
N LEU A 354 32.35 6.37 -3.41
CA LEU A 354 33.62 7.06 -3.60
C LEU A 354 34.59 6.72 -2.47
N ALA A 355 34.14 6.68 -1.21
CA ALA A 355 34.97 6.28 -0.08
C ALA A 355 35.45 4.83 -0.19
N ALA A 356 34.56 3.89 -0.52
CA ALA A 356 34.91 2.49 -0.74
C ALA A 356 35.89 2.31 -1.91
N ARG A 357 35.74 3.12 -2.96
CA ARG A 357 36.68 3.13 -4.08
C ARG A 357 38.06 3.69 -3.71
N ILE A 358 38.08 4.70 -2.85
CA ILE A 358 39.33 5.27 -2.31
C ILE A 358 40.05 4.23 -1.45
N GLU A 359 39.36 3.60 -0.50
CA GLU A 359 39.95 2.54 0.34
C GLU A 359 40.46 1.34 -0.46
N ARG A 360 39.81 1.01 -1.56
CA ARG A 360 40.29 -0.04 -2.45
C ARG A 360 41.56 0.38 -3.18
N LEU A 361 41.58 1.59 -3.72
CA LEU A 361 42.74 2.13 -4.39
C LEU A 361 43.93 2.29 -3.43
N GLU A 362 43.69 2.67 -2.18
CA GLU A 362 44.72 2.73 -1.13
C GLU A 362 45.30 1.35 -0.84
N ARG A 363 44.46 0.31 -0.68
CA ARG A 363 44.91 -1.08 -0.50
C ARG A 363 45.67 -1.61 -1.73
N GLU A 364 45.25 -1.28 -2.95
CA GLU A 364 45.95 -1.65 -4.17
C GLU A 364 47.30 -0.93 -4.27
N LEU A 365 47.42 0.29 -3.76
CA LEU A 365 48.69 1.05 -3.68
C LEU A 365 49.63 0.46 -2.62
N GLU A 366 49.13 0.09 -1.44
CA GLU A 366 49.90 -0.56 -0.37
C GLU A 366 50.41 -1.94 -0.79
N ASN A 367 49.62 -2.70 -1.54
CA ASN A 367 50.00 -4.02 -2.06
C ASN A 367 50.78 -3.98 -3.35
N ARG A 368 51.11 -2.80 -3.89
CA ARG A 368 51.93 -2.68 -5.08
C ARG A 368 53.35 -3.11 -4.74
N PRO A 369 53.90 -4.15 -5.41
CA PRO A 369 55.30 -4.53 -5.19
C PRO A 369 56.19 -3.33 -5.49
N THR A 370 56.97 -2.94 -4.51
CA THR A 370 57.96 -1.85 -4.63
C THR A 370 58.85 -2.15 -5.83
N ILE A 371 58.60 -1.49 -6.94
CA ILE A 371 59.47 -1.63 -8.11
C ILE A 371 60.83 -1.05 -7.70
N ALA A 372 61.82 -1.92 -7.63
CA ALA A 372 63.17 -1.50 -7.36
C ALA A 372 63.56 -0.38 -8.33
N PRO A 373 64.24 0.67 -7.86
CA PRO A 373 64.59 1.79 -8.72
C PRO A 373 65.40 1.28 -9.92
N ALA A 374 65.01 1.73 -11.11
CA ALA A 374 65.66 1.32 -12.35
C ALA A 374 67.19 1.58 -12.27
N PRO A 375 68.01 0.65 -12.73
CA PRO A 375 69.43 0.80 -12.67
C PRO A 375 69.88 2.07 -13.47
N VAL A 376 70.59 2.94 -12.78
CA VAL A 376 71.07 4.22 -13.34
C VAL A 376 72.44 3.96 -13.95
N ASN A 377 72.69 4.40 -15.18
CA ASN A 377 74.00 4.32 -15.82
C ASN A 377 74.97 5.22 -15.06
N PRO A 378 76.06 4.65 -14.47
CA PRO A 378 76.96 5.43 -13.61
C PRO A 378 77.75 6.52 -14.34
N ALA A 379 77.80 6.46 -15.68
CA ALA A 379 78.52 7.46 -16.48
C ALA A 379 77.66 8.65 -16.92
N THR A 380 76.36 8.56 -16.95
CA THR A 380 75.46 9.59 -17.47
C THR A 380 74.36 10.02 -16.52
N GLY A 381 74.17 9.37 -15.37
CA GLY A 381 73.12 9.67 -14.36
C GLY A 381 71.69 9.49 -14.85
N ARG A 382 71.43 8.84 -15.99
CA ARG A 382 70.13 8.64 -16.56
C ARG A 382 69.64 7.20 -16.39
N ALA A 383 68.34 6.99 -16.10
CA ALA A 383 67.72 5.69 -16.01
C ALA A 383 67.78 4.96 -17.36
N VAL A 384 68.19 3.69 -17.37
CA VAL A 384 68.20 2.83 -18.56
C VAL A 384 66.79 2.30 -18.81
N LEU A 385 66.10 2.87 -19.77
CA LEU A 385 64.79 2.36 -20.24
C LEU A 385 65.05 1.34 -21.36
N GLY A 386 64.68 0.06 -21.11
CA GLY A 386 64.60 -0.97 -22.13
C GLY A 386 65.86 -1.86 -22.30
N GLY A 387 66.17 -2.69 -21.33
CA GLY A 387 67.05 -3.84 -21.47
C GLY A 387 66.39 -5.12 -20.96
N ARG A 388 66.17 -6.06 -21.87
CA ARG A 388 65.73 -7.41 -21.52
C ARG A 388 66.86 -8.11 -20.77
N VAL A 389 66.79 -8.19 -19.45
CA VAL A 389 67.75 -8.95 -18.63
C VAL A 389 67.49 -10.42 -18.86
N LYS A 390 68.44 -11.14 -19.51
CA LYS A 390 68.48 -12.60 -19.50
C LYS A 390 69.03 -13.02 -18.13
N ASP A 391 68.18 -13.71 -17.39
CA ASP A 391 68.55 -14.34 -16.13
C ASP A 391 69.29 -15.67 -16.44
N PRO A 392 70.54 -15.88 -15.97
CA PRO A 392 71.38 -17.04 -16.36
C PRO A 392 71.15 -18.30 -15.49
N SER A 393 70.09 -18.38 -14.68
CA SER A 393 69.91 -19.49 -13.73
C SER A 393 68.50 -20.04 -13.67
N ALA A 394 67.95 -20.50 -14.80
CA ALA A 394 66.77 -21.36 -14.78
C ALA A 394 67.09 -22.71 -15.46
N PRO A 395 66.84 -23.86 -14.81
CA PRO A 395 67.11 -25.19 -15.41
C PRO A 395 66.11 -25.50 -16.51
N VAL A 396 66.62 -25.91 -17.63
CA VAL A 396 65.90 -26.41 -18.81
C VAL A 396 65.10 -27.67 -18.43
N ALA A 397 63.80 -27.62 -18.39
CA ALA A 397 62.95 -28.79 -18.40
C ALA A 397 62.52 -29.08 -19.84
N ARG A 398 62.88 -30.30 -20.23
CA ARG A 398 62.77 -30.90 -21.56
C ARG A 398 61.30 -31.11 -21.95
N ALA A 399 60.92 -30.66 -23.11
CA ALA A 399 59.65 -30.94 -23.76
C ALA A 399 59.46 -32.42 -24.03
N THR A 400 58.29 -32.95 -23.70
CA THR A 400 57.77 -34.13 -24.34
C THR A 400 56.55 -33.73 -25.15
N GLU A 401 56.70 -33.95 -26.45
CA GLU A 401 55.63 -33.89 -27.45
C GLU A 401 54.52 -34.87 -27.10
N SER A 402 53.29 -34.41 -27.16
CA SER A 402 52.13 -35.29 -27.39
C SER A 402 51.19 -34.56 -28.34
N THR A 403 51.21 -35.06 -29.55
CA THR A 403 50.26 -34.79 -30.63
C THR A 403 48.85 -35.25 -30.25
N ALA A 404 47.85 -34.39 -30.34
CA ALA A 404 46.52 -34.80 -30.72
C ALA A 404 45.67 -33.56 -31.17
N ALA A 405 45.44 -33.55 -32.45
CA ALA A 405 44.23 -33.21 -33.20
C ALA A 405 43.45 -31.97 -32.86
N ALA A 406 43.49 -31.09 -33.84
CA ALA A 406 42.58 -29.95 -34.07
C ALA A 406 41.10 -30.36 -34.13
N ALA A 407 40.30 -29.56 -33.47
CA ALA A 407 38.88 -29.33 -33.87
C ALA A 407 38.56 -27.87 -33.58
N SER A 408 38.58 -27.06 -34.63
CA SER A 408 38.02 -25.74 -34.63
C SER A 408 36.49 -25.82 -34.65
N PRO A 409 35.75 -25.08 -33.81
CA PRO A 409 34.34 -24.89 -34.06
C PRO A 409 34.18 -23.74 -35.08
N THR A 410 33.60 -24.11 -36.19
CA THR A 410 33.09 -23.25 -37.25
C THR A 410 32.02 -22.33 -36.68
N THR A 411 32.30 -21.03 -36.60
CA THR A 411 31.30 -19.99 -36.43
C THR A 411 30.53 -19.85 -37.77
N SER A 412 29.27 -20.28 -37.76
CA SER A 412 28.32 -19.97 -38.81
C SER A 412 27.85 -18.52 -38.61
N PRO A 413 27.93 -17.67 -39.62
CA PRO A 413 27.40 -16.32 -39.54
C PRO A 413 25.88 -16.34 -39.56
N ALA A 414 25.25 -15.56 -38.70
CA ALA A 414 23.82 -15.27 -38.74
C ALA A 414 23.44 -14.67 -40.11
N PRO A 415 22.27 -15.02 -40.64
CA PRO A 415 21.81 -14.47 -41.92
C PRO A 415 21.55 -12.97 -41.77
N VAL A 416 22.25 -12.22 -42.59
CA VAL A 416 21.98 -10.80 -42.88
C VAL A 416 20.57 -10.70 -43.43
N ALA A 417 19.72 -9.90 -42.79
CA ALA A 417 18.39 -9.56 -43.29
C ALA A 417 18.54 -8.83 -44.62
N GLU A 418 17.98 -9.44 -45.62
CA GLU A 418 17.79 -8.84 -46.96
C GLU A 418 16.92 -7.59 -46.86
N PRO A 419 17.26 -6.48 -47.53
CA PRO A 419 16.42 -5.29 -47.49
C PRO A 419 15.09 -5.59 -48.18
N ALA A 420 14.01 -5.40 -47.42
CA ALA A 420 12.65 -5.54 -47.92
C ALA A 420 12.45 -4.69 -49.19
N ALA A 421 11.98 -5.33 -50.24
CA ALA A 421 11.53 -4.71 -51.47
C ALA A 421 10.47 -3.63 -51.17
N PRO A 422 10.38 -2.57 -51.96
CA PRO A 422 9.40 -1.51 -51.74
C PRO A 422 7.99 -2.06 -51.87
N VAL A 423 7.27 -1.94 -50.76
CA VAL A 423 5.83 -2.27 -50.73
C VAL A 423 5.13 -1.35 -51.73
N ALA A 424 4.51 -1.93 -52.72
CA ALA A 424 3.61 -1.24 -53.65
C ALA A 424 2.55 -0.46 -52.85
N PRO A 425 2.11 0.71 -53.32
CA PRO A 425 1.10 1.50 -52.65
C PRO A 425 -0.19 0.69 -52.56
N ALA A 426 -0.66 0.47 -51.34
CA ALA A 426 -1.94 -0.16 -51.08
C ALA A 426 -3.02 0.63 -51.86
N THR A 427 -3.75 -0.06 -52.67
CA THR A 427 -4.92 0.40 -53.42
C THR A 427 -5.85 1.13 -52.48
N SER A 428 -6.00 2.44 -52.72
CA SER A 428 -7.01 3.28 -52.11
C SER A 428 -8.39 2.73 -52.47
N ASN A 429 -9.11 2.20 -51.51
CA ASN A 429 -10.55 2.00 -51.64
C ASN A 429 -11.22 3.36 -51.89
N PRO A 430 -12.25 3.45 -52.72
CA PRO A 430 -12.94 4.71 -53.03
C PRO A 430 -13.56 5.27 -51.72
N GLY A 431 -13.15 6.50 -51.39
CA GLY A 431 -13.28 7.19 -50.15
C GLY A 431 -14.62 7.07 -49.44
N LYS A 432 -14.56 6.56 -48.20
CA LYS A 432 -15.55 6.90 -47.18
C LYS A 432 -15.37 8.38 -46.81
N THR A 433 -16.46 9.11 -46.75
CA THR A 433 -16.44 10.51 -46.29
C THR A 433 -16.26 10.55 -44.77
N VAL A 434 -15.83 11.69 -44.20
CA VAL A 434 -15.73 11.88 -42.76
C VAL A 434 -17.05 11.58 -42.05
N ALA A 435 -18.18 11.91 -42.68
CA ALA A 435 -19.52 11.62 -42.19
C ALA A 435 -19.80 10.11 -42.09
N ASP A 436 -19.34 9.32 -43.09
CA ASP A 436 -19.51 7.86 -43.07
C ASP A 436 -18.69 7.19 -41.97
N VAL A 437 -17.47 7.70 -41.68
CA VAL A 437 -16.62 7.20 -40.58
C VAL A 437 -17.23 7.52 -39.21
N VAL A 438 -17.87 8.67 -39.05
CA VAL A 438 -18.60 9.05 -37.85
C VAL A 438 -19.86 8.20 -37.69
N ALA A 439 -20.60 7.93 -38.76
CA ALA A 439 -21.79 7.07 -38.70
C ALA A 439 -21.47 5.62 -38.36
N ASP A 440 -20.37 5.09 -38.90
CA ASP A 440 -19.90 3.72 -38.68
C ASP A 440 -18.87 3.62 -37.52
N TRP A 441 -18.83 4.58 -36.59
CA TRP A 441 -17.81 4.70 -35.53
C TRP A 441 -17.53 3.41 -34.77
N ALA A 442 -18.58 2.69 -34.39
CA ALA A 442 -18.48 1.46 -33.60
C ALA A 442 -17.76 0.32 -34.35
N THR A 443 -17.94 0.24 -35.65
CA THR A 443 -17.36 -0.83 -36.47
C THR A 443 -16.00 -0.44 -37.03
N VAL A 444 -15.83 0.81 -37.42
CA VAL A 444 -14.66 1.29 -38.17
C VAL A 444 -13.55 1.76 -37.19
N VAL A 445 -13.88 2.49 -36.13
CA VAL A 445 -12.87 3.02 -35.20
C VAL A 445 -12.75 2.14 -33.97
N ILE A 446 -13.84 1.84 -33.27
CA ILE A 446 -13.82 1.02 -32.06
C ILE A 446 -13.43 -0.44 -32.40
N GLY A 447 -13.78 -0.95 -33.60
CA GLY A 447 -13.43 -2.30 -34.03
C GLY A 447 -11.93 -2.52 -34.25
N GLU A 448 -11.19 -1.50 -34.71
CA GLU A 448 -9.74 -1.59 -34.93
C GLU A 448 -8.89 -1.35 -33.68
N LEU A 449 -9.44 -0.66 -32.67
CA LEU A 449 -8.73 -0.37 -31.41
C LEU A 449 -8.83 -1.55 -30.42
N LYS A 450 -7.73 -1.84 -29.71
CA LYS A 450 -7.64 -2.92 -28.72
C LYS A 450 -7.33 -2.38 -27.32
N GLY A 451 -7.77 -3.11 -26.28
CA GLY A 451 -7.45 -2.81 -24.87
C GLY A 451 -7.93 -1.44 -24.43
N MET A 452 -7.10 -0.70 -23.70
CA MET A 452 -7.42 0.62 -23.11
C MET A 452 -7.83 1.66 -24.17
N ARG A 453 -7.21 1.63 -25.35
CA ARG A 453 -7.53 2.55 -26.48
C ARG A 453 -8.98 2.40 -26.94
N ARG A 454 -9.48 1.16 -26.96
CA ARG A 454 -10.89 0.87 -27.30
C ARG A 454 -11.83 1.41 -26.23
N ALA A 455 -11.51 1.20 -24.94
CA ALA A 455 -12.31 1.69 -23.84
C ALA A 455 -12.40 3.23 -23.84
N VAL A 456 -11.27 3.91 -24.10
CA VAL A 456 -11.21 5.38 -24.17
C VAL A 456 -12.00 5.92 -25.38
N ALA A 457 -11.90 5.30 -26.55
CA ALA A 457 -12.67 5.71 -27.72
C ALA A 457 -14.19 5.52 -27.56
N GLN A 458 -14.63 4.59 -26.69
CA GLN A 458 -16.03 4.39 -26.33
C GLN A 458 -16.59 5.47 -25.41
N MET A 459 -15.72 6.21 -24.68
CA MET A 459 -16.14 7.32 -23.81
C MET A 459 -16.50 8.58 -24.59
N ALA A 460 -16.09 8.69 -25.85
CA ALA A 460 -16.35 9.84 -26.70
C ALA A 460 -17.49 9.54 -27.69
N LYS A 461 -18.40 10.50 -27.85
CA LYS A 461 -19.43 10.48 -28.87
C LYS A 461 -18.93 11.25 -30.11
N PRO A 462 -18.72 10.60 -31.25
CA PRO A 462 -18.24 11.29 -32.45
C PRO A 462 -19.35 12.13 -33.06
N ALA A 463 -18.99 13.33 -33.49
CA ALA A 463 -19.84 14.22 -34.26
C ALA A 463 -19.03 14.76 -35.46
N HIS A 464 -19.69 15.13 -36.52
CA HIS A 464 -19.07 15.73 -37.71
C HIS A 464 -19.50 17.20 -37.82
N ARG A 465 -18.53 18.13 -37.89
CA ARG A 465 -18.76 19.56 -38.13
C ARG A 465 -17.71 20.10 -39.11
N ASP A 466 -18.14 20.65 -40.21
CA ASP A 466 -17.29 21.35 -41.19
C ASP A 466 -16.02 20.60 -41.63
N GLY A 467 -16.13 19.28 -41.88
CA GLY A 467 -14.98 18.46 -42.26
C GLY A 467 -14.07 18.05 -41.08
N THR A 468 -14.43 18.38 -39.85
CA THR A 468 -13.72 18.07 -38.61
C THR A 468 -14.48 16.96 -37.86
N VAL A 469 -13.75 16.00 -37.28
CA VAL A 469 -14.33 15.03 -36.35
C VAL A 469 -14.26 15.64 -34.93
N VAL A 470 -15.41 15.83 -34.29
CA VAL A 470 -15.53 16.34 -32.94
C VAL A 470 -15.84 15.18 -32.00
N LEU A 471 -14.98 14.93 -31.03
CA LEU A 471 -15.17 13.93 -29.97
C LEU A 471 -15.81 14.58 -28.76
N VAL A 472 -17.12 14.44 -28.61
CA VAL A 472 -17.86 14.99 -27.47
C VAL A 472 -17.77 14.05 -26.28
N VAL A 473 -17.30 14.56 -25.14
CA VAL A 473 -17.14 13.81 -23.87
C VAL A 473 -17.95 14.48 -22.75
N ASP A 474 -18.39 13.67 -21.78
CA ASP A 474 -19.35 14.13 -20.76
C ASP A 474 -18.68 14.93 -19.60
N ASN A 475 -17.34 14.88 -19.45
CA ASN A 475 -16.61 15.62 -18.40
C ASN A 475 -15.13 15.87 -18.74
N GLU A 476 -14.47 16.78 -18.00
CA GLU A 476 -13.05 17.11 -18.18
C GLU A 476 -12.09 15.93 -17.97
N HIS A 477 -12.43 14.99 -17.07
CA HIS A 477 -11.59 13.83 -16.80
C HIS A 477 -11.57 12.87 -18.01
N ALA A 478 -12.72 12.68 -18.66
CA ALA A 478 -12.81 11.94 -19.90
C ALA A 478 -12.07 12.67 -21.04
N ALA A 479 -12.14 14.00 -21.10
CA ALA A 479 -11.40 14.80 -22.08
C ALA A 479 -9.88 14.58 -21.96
N LYS A 480 -9.31 14.63 -20.76
CA LYS A 480 -7.88 14.37 -20.53
C LYS A 480 -7.47 12.97 -20.97
N ARG A 481 -8.29 11.95 -20.68
CA ARG A 481 -8.00 10.58 -21.11
C ARG A 481 -8.09 10.41 -22.63
N VAL A 482 -9.07 11.01 -23.29
CA VAL A 482 -9.17 10.98 -24.76
C VAL A 482 -7.99 11.71 -25.39
N GLN A 483 -7.51 12.80 -24.77
CA GLN A 483 -6.33 13.55 -25.20
C GLN A 483 -5.05 12.70 -25.19
N GLU A 484 -4.85 11.84 -24.19
CA GLU A 484 -3.69 10.93 -24.11
C GLU A 484 -3.62 9.95 -25.30
N TYR A 485 -4.77 9.50 -25.80
CA TYR A 485 -4.86 8.54 -26.90
C TYR A 485 -5.31 9.15 -28.22
N LEU A 486 -5.36 10.48 -28.33
CA LEU A 486 -5.85 11.20 -29.50
C LEU A 486 -5.06 10.87 -30.78
N ALA A 487 -3.75 10.72 -30.67
CA ALA A 487 -2.90 10.36 -31.81
C ALA A 487 -3.25 8.99 -32.40
N ASP A 488 -3.50 8.00 -31.55
CA ASP A 488 -3.87 6.65 -31.95
C ASP A 488 -5.25 6.63 -32.60
N ILE A 489 -6.22 7.32 -32.02
CA ILE A 489 -7.59 7.45 -32.54
C ILE A 489 -7.57 8.16 -33.89
N THR A 490 -6.82 9.25 -34.01
CA THR A 490 -6.66 10.01 -35.27
C THR A 490 -6.03 9.15 -36.36
N ALA A 491 -5.02 8.33 -36.01
CA ALA A 491 -4.38 7.43 -36.98
C ALA A 491 -5.37 6.39 -37.56
N VAL A 492 -6.29 5.88 -36.72
CA VAL A 492 -7.34 4.95 -37.16
C VAL A 492 -8.37 5.66 -38.04
N ILE A 493 -8.81 6.87 -37.70
CA ILE A 493 -9.75 7.69 -38.48
C ILE A 493 -9.17 7.96 -39.89
N HIS A 494 -7.89 8.36 -39.96
CA HIS A 494 -7.22 8.62 -41.25
C HIS A 494 -7.08 7.35 -42.09
N ARG A 495 -6.82 6.20 -41.48
CA ARG A 495 -6.72 4.89 -42.16
C ARG A 495 -8.07 4.41 -42.68
N ALA A 496 -9.14 4.73 -41.96
CA ALA A 496 -10.51 4.34 -42.32
C ALA A 496 -11.07 5.06 -43.56
N GLY A 497 -10.32 6.00 -44.14
CA GLY A 497 -10.67 6.65 -45.42
C GLY A 497 -11.12 8.11 -45.29
N ALA A 498 -11.17 8.69 -44.08
CA ALA A 498 -11.57 10.09 -43.85
C ALA A 498 -10.53 11.13 -44.32
N GLY A 499 -9.40 10.70 -44.89
CA GLY A 499 -8.30 11.58 -45.28
C GLY A 499 -7.63 12.23 -44.08
N LYS A 500 -6.87 13.31 -44.31
CA LYS A 500 -6.31 14.11 -43.21
C LYS A 500 -7.36 15.10 -42.70
N CYS A 501 -8.27 14.65 -41.83
CA CYS A 501 -9.24 15.52 -41.17
C CYS A 501 -8.72 15.91 -39.77
N PRO A 502 -8.96 17.14 -39.30
CA PRO A 502 -8.69 17.53 -37.92
C PRO A 502 -9.64 16.82 -36.96
N VAL A 503 -9.13 16.44 -35.77
CA VAL A 503 -9.91 15.82 -34.68
C VAL A 503 -9.83 16.72 -33.46
N VAL A 504 -10.98 17.15 -32.95
CA VAL A 504 -11.10 18.09 -31.84
C VAL A 504 -11.90 17.42 -30.71
N ILE A 505 -11.55 17.69 -29.45
CA ILE A 505 -12.28 17.21 -28.27
C ILE A 505 -13.12 18.34 -27.72
N GLU A 506 -14.42 18.12 -27.52
CA GLU A 506 -15.34 19.05 -26.87
C GLU A 506 -15.94 18.40 -25.63
N THR A 507 -15.97 19.13 -24.50
CA THR A 507 -16.71 18.73 -23.32
C THR A 507 -18.15 19.24 -23.41
N ARG A 508 -19.12 18.40 -23.05
CA ARG A 508 -20.52 18.81 -23.00
C ARG A 508 -20.69 19.82 -21.87
N PRO A 509 -21.29 21.02 -22.12
CA PRO A 509 -21.63 21.90 -21.01
C PRO A 509 -22.70 21.23 -20.14
N ASP A 510 -22.49 21.23 -18.82
CA ASP A 510 -23.42 20.67 -17.84
C ASP A 510 -24.64 21.62 -17.75
N ASP A 511 -25.78 21.22 -18.33
CA ASP A 511 -27.02 22.01 -18.40
C ASP A 511 -27.75 22.14 -17.04
N SER A 512 -27.14 21.73 -15.92
CA SER A 512 -27.83 21.61 -14.64
C SER A 512 -27.47 22.64 -13.55
N LYS A 513 -26.65 23.69 -13.84
CA LYS A 513 -26.46 24.81 -12.89
C LYS A 513 -26.07 26.11 -13.60
N PRO A 514 -26.74 27.27 -13.30
CA PRO A 514 -26.21 28.56 -13.69
C PRO A 514 -25.01 28.90 -12.80
N VAL A 515 -23.81 28.75 -13.34
CA VAL A 515 -22.60 29.21 -12.68
C VAL A 515 -22.46 30.70 -12.89
N PRO A 516 -22.27 31.50 -11.80
CA PRO A 516 -21.92 32.90 -11.96
C PRO A 516 -20.55 33.01 -12.63
N LYS A 517 -20.46 33.77 -13.70
CA LYS A 517 -19.23 34.07 -14.43
C LYS A 517 -18.21 34.67 -13.44
N LYS A 518 -17.26 33.84 -12.98
CA LYS A 518 -15.99 34.34 -12.45
C LYS A 518 -15.17 34.79 -13.65
N GLN A 519 -14.90 36.09 -13.71
CA GLN A 519 -13.86 36.63 -14.57
C GLN A 519 -12.56 35.91 -14.21
N VAL A 520 -11.94 35.30 -15.22
CA VAL A 520 -10.56 34.81 -15.14
C VAL A 520 -9.72 36.09 -15.06
N VAL A 521 -9.19 36.37 -13.89
CA VAL A 521 -8.08 37.31 -13.74
C VAL A 521 -6.87 36.50 -14.17
N GLU A 522 -6.28 36.83 -15.32
CA GLU A 522 -4.94 36.39 -15.69
C GLU A 522 -4.02 36.83 -14.55
N ASP A 523 -3.20 35.92 -14.03
CA ASP A 523 -2.15 36.21 -13.07
C ASP A 523 -1.13 37.15 -13.77
N GLU A 524 -1.34 38.46 -13.68
CA GLU A 524 -0.32 39.46 -13.96
C GLU A 524 0.75 39.32 -12.88
N ILE A 525 1.92 38.86 -13.30
CA ILE A 525 3.13 38.87 -12.47
C ILE A 525 3.48 40.36 -12.28
N LEU A 526 3.13 40.91 -11.12
CA LEU A 526 3.44 42.27 -10.75
C LEU A 526 4.96 42.49 -10.73
N ASP A 527 5.42 43.56 -11.37
CA ASP A 527 6.83 43.96 -11.41
C ASP A 527 7.30 44.28 -9.96
N PRO A 528 8.51 43.83 -9.56
CA PRO A 528 9.07 44.08 -8.22
C PRO A 528 9.10 45.57 -7.80
N ASP A 529 9.06 46.49 -8.75
CA ASP A 529 9.02 47.95 -8.47
C ASP A 529 7.59 48.46 -8.24
N GLU A 530 6.56 47.80 -8.72
CA GLU A 530 5.15 48.10 -8.40
C GLU A 530 4.77 47.68 -6.98
N ILE A 531 5.36 46.60 -6.46
CA ILE A 531 5.16 46.15 -5.07
C ILE A 531 5.64 47.17 -4.06
N LYS A 532 6.65 47.96 -4.38
CA LYS A 532 7.17 49.05 -3.51
C LYS A 532 6.30 50.27 -3.47
N SER A 533 5.35 50.44 -4.38
CA SER A 533 4.46 51.58 -4.45
C SER A 533 3.09 51.36 -3.76
N LEU A 534 2.83 50.14 -3.26
CA LEU A 534 1.60 49.86 -2.52
C LEU A 534 1.60 50.59 -1.16
N PRO A 535 0.48 51.20 -0.74
CA PRO A 535 0.39 51.83 0.57
C PRO A 535 0.57 50.79 1.67
N THR A 536 1.45 51.09 2.62
CA THR A 536 1.70 50.23 3.80
C THR A 536 0.43 50.22 4.66
N VAL A 537 -0.22 49.06 4.76
CA VAL A 537 -1.36 48.88 5.67
C VAL A 537 -0.83 48.93 7.10
N THR A 538 -1.34 49.84 7.90
CA THR A 538 -0.95 49.96 9.31
C THR A 538 -1.80 49.04 10.18
N GLU A 539 -1.27 48.66 11.36
CA GLU A 539 -1.99 47.83 12.34
C GLU A 539 -3.38 48.36 12.68
N LYS A 540 -3.53 49.69 12.60
CA LYS A 540 -4.79 50.39 12.85
C LYS A 540 -5.84 50.14 11.76
N ASP A 541 -5.42 50.00 10.51
CA ASP A 541 -6.34 49.73 9.38
C ASP A 541 -6.85 48.29 9.44
N VAL A 542 -6.04 47.33 9.99
CA VAL A 542 -6.44 45.93 10.17
C VAL A 542 -7.43 45.78 11.33
N THR A 543 -7.22 46.53 12.43
CA THR A 543 -8.10 46.52 13.60
C THR A 543 -9.47 47.19 13.28
N ASP A 544 -9.49 48.27 12.51
CA ASP A 544 -10.72 48.90 12.10
C ASP A 544 -11.53 48.01 11.14
N SER A 545 -10.88 47.30 10.22
CA SER A 545 -11.54 46.34 9.32
C SER A 545 -12.07 45.09 10.05
N LEU A 546 -11.37 44.62 11.10
CA LEU A 546 -11.85 43.50 11.93
C LEU A 546 -13.05 43.87 12.78
N THR A 547 -13.10 45.14 13.31
CA THR A 547 -14.26 45.64 14.09
C THR A 547 -15.50 45.87 13.23
N GLU A 548 -15.34 46.24 11.96
CA GLU A 548 -16.45 46.32 11.00
C GLU A 548 -17.02 44.95 10.61
N LEU A 549 -16.16 43.94 10.46
CA LEU A 549 -16.58 42.58 10.08
C LEU A 549 -17.21 41.80 11.23
N PHE A 550 -16.84 42.13 12.48
CA PHE A 550 -17.30 41.43 13.69
C PHE A 550 -17.76 42.46 14.75
N PRO A 551 -18.93 43.08 14.63
CA PRO A 551 -19.43 44.06 15.60
C PRO A 551 -19.70 43.38 16.95
N GLY A 552 -18.89 43.73 17.95
CA GLY A 552 -19.01 43.24 19.34
C GLY A 552 -17.80 42.45 19.84
N SER A 553 -16.75 42.30 19.07
CA SER A 553 -15.47 41.69 19.53
C SER A 553 -14.63 42.71 20.30
N VAL A 554 -14.15 42.35 21.49
CA VAL A 554 -13.20 43.14 22.30
C VAL A 554 -11.82 42.57 22.04
N LEU A 555 -10.89 43.41 21.55
CA LEU A 555 -9.48 43.05 21.41
C LEU A 555 -8.80 43.27 22.77
N GLU A 556 -8.36 42.20 23.42
CA GLU A 556 -7.44 42.28 24.55
C GLU A 556 -6.01 42.49 24.01
N SER A 557 -5.40 43.62 24.38
CA SER A 557 -3.98 43.85 24.16
C SER A 557 -3.20 43.11 25.22
N GLU A 558 -2.40 42.10 24.84
CA GLU A 558 -1.33 41.58 25.69
C GLU A 558 -0.18 42.59 25.71
N ASP A 559 -0.20 43.50 26.68
CA ASP A 559 0.96 44.20 27.17
C ASP A 559 1.43 43.48 28.43
N GLU A 560 2.48 42.63 28.30
CA GLU A 560 3.69 42.52 29.18
C GLU A 560 4.54 41.30 28.72
#